data_64afb45c244a2fe955b8334e3499f4b4
#
_entry.id   64afb45c244a2fe955b8334e3499f4b4
#
_cell.length_a   1.000
_cell.length_b   1.000
_cell.length_c   1.000
_cell.angle_alpha   90.00
_cell.angle_beta   90.00
_cell.angle_gamma   90.00
#
_symmetry.space_group_name_H-M   'P 1'
#
loop_
_entity.id
_entity.type
_entity.pdbx_description
1 polymer ?
#
loop_
_entity_poly.entity_id
_entity_poly.type
_entity_poly.pdbx_seq_one_letter_code
_entity_poly.pdbx_strand_id
1 'polypeptide(L)'
;FFIEVPIVFFPRKISHFPSLMAAVPLRNFDDFLVRRRSLNLRLNLSSEFPLRSIRMEISDNCTPLSANNESRGALVVFEGLDRSGKTSQCGRLVSYLEGLGHSVELWRFPDRTTSVGQMISAYRTNKSQLDDHTIHFLFSANRWEKRSMMETKLKAGTTLRVDRYSYSGVAFSTAKGLDFEWCKAPEIGLIAPDLVVYLDITPEKAAERGGYGGERYEQLEFQRKVAQHYKLLKDSSWKIVDACQPLDDVEKQVKEIVLQHIIACQKGKILSSVCGVFIF
;
A
#
# COMPACT_ATOMS: atom_id res chain seq x y z
N PHE A 1 19.37 16.03 -11.01
CA PHE A 1 18.58 16.82 -11.98
C PHE A 1 17.39 17.42 -11.24
N PHE A 2 17.40 18.74 -11.09
CA PHE A 2 16.33 19.48 -10.42
C PHE A 2 15.29 19.91 -11.47
N ILE A 3 14.02 19.65 -11.21
CA ILE A 3 12.91 20.17 -12.01
C ILE A 3 12.18 21.21 -11.17
N GLU A 4 12.30 22.49 -11.53
CA GLU A 4 11.49 23.57 -10.96
C GLU A 4 10.15 23.66 -11.70
N VAL A 5 9.05 23.52 -10.97
CA VAL A 5 7.69 23.74 -11.49
C VAL A 5 7.14 25.02 -10.86
N PRO A 6 6.80 26.05 -11.63
CA PRO A 6 6.19 27.27 -11.09
C PRO A 6 4.72 27.03 -10.72
N ILE A 7 4.36 27.34 -9.48
CA ILE A 7 2.97 27.36 -9.01
C ILE A 7 2.39 28.76 -9.27
N VAL A 8 1.35 28.84 -10.09
CA VAL A 8 0.59 30.06 -10.34
C VAL A 8 -0.64 30.07 -9.42
N PHE A 9 -0.67 30.99 -8.47
CA PHE A 9 -1.87 31.27 -7.67
C PHE A 9 -2.78 32.25 -8.42
N PHE A 10 -4.04 31.88 -8.66
CA PHE A 10 -5.07 32.78 -9.13
C PHE A 10 -5.86 33.33 -7.93
N PRO A 11 -6.02 34.66 -7.77
CA PRO A 11 -6.94 35.22 -6.79
C PRO A 11 -8.40 35.03 -7.22
N ARG A 12 -9.24 34.61 -6.29
CA ARG A 12 -10.69 34.54 -6.49
C ARG A 12 -11.29 35.94 -6.70
N LYS A 13 -12.01 36.12 -7.76
CA LYS A 13 -13.07 37.04 -8.17
C LYS A 13 -12.74 37.75 -9.49
N ILE A 14 -13.24 37.20 -10.57
CA ILE A 14 -13.72 38.03 -11.73
C ILE A 14 -14.95 37.27 -12.28
N SER A 15 -16.11 37.91 -12.11
CA SER A 15 -17.36 37.58 -12.77
C SER A 15 -17.31 38.15 -14.19
N HIS A 16 -17.82 37.39 -15.15
CA HIS A 16 -18.03 37.71 -16.56
C HIS A 16 -16.87 37.41 -17.50
N PHE A 17 -16.95 36.27 -18.17
CA PHE A 17 -16.36 36.05 -19.49
C PHE A 17 -17.44 35.57 -20.46
N PRO A 18 -17.53 36.16 -21.65
CA PRO A 18 -18.39 35.64 -22.71
C PRO A 18 -17.77 34.39 -23.36
N SER A 19 -18.62 33.44 -23.68
CA SER A 19 -18.32 32.23 -24.41
C SER A 19 -17.80 32.49 -25.80
N LEU A 20 -16.52 32.21 -26.06
CA LEU A 20 -15.97 31.86 -27.39
C LEU A 20 -14.57 31.28 -27.20
N MET A 21 -14.44 29.97 -27.05
CA MET A 21 -13.19 29.26 -27.37
C MET A 21 -13.52 27.97 -28.10
N ALA A 22 -13.28 28.06 -29.44
CA ALA A 22 -13.24 26.86 -30.27
C ALA A 22 -12.05 25.99 -29.85
N ALA A 23 -12.30 24.69 -29.64
CA ALA A 23 -11.30 23.69 -29.32
C ALA A 23 -10.30 23.52 -30.48
N VAL A 24 -9.01 23.71 -30.22
CA VAL A 24 -7.92 23.37 -31.13
C VAL A 24 -7.24 22.12 -30.57
N PRO A 25 -7.18 21.01 -31.33
CA PRO A 25 -6.49 19.81 -30.86
C PRO A 25 -4.98 19.97 -30.92
N LEU A 26 -4.28 19.91 -29.80
CA LEU A 26 -2.82 19.87 -29.72
C LEU A 26 -2.35 18.44 -30.09
N ARG A 27 -1.58 18.32 -31.16
CA ARG A 27 -1.13 17.04 -31.69
C ARG A 27 0.24 16.56 -31.23
N ASN A 28 1.13 17.39 -30.64
CA ASN A 28 2.41 16.92 -30.08
C ASN A 28 3.03 17.92 -29.12
N PHE A 29 3.75 17.43 -28.12
CA PHE A 29 4.43 18.18 -27.07
C PHE A 29 5.60 19.04 -27.59
N ASP A 30 6.18 18.67 -28.71
CA ASP A 30 7.32 19.37 -29.32
C ASP A 30 6.95 20.73 -29.94
N ASP A 31 5.69 20.93 -30.35
CA ASP A 31 5.22 22.21 -30.90
C ASP A 31 5.15 23.33 -29.84
N PHE A 32 5.15 22.98 -28.54
CA PHE A 32 5.11 24.00 -27.47
C PHE A 32 6.45 24.70 -27.25
N LEU A 33 7.56 24.04 -27.52
CA LEU A 33 8.90 24.61 -27.31
C LEU A 33 9.37 25.53 -28.47
N VAL A 34 8.88 25.32 -29.69
CA VAL A 34 9.29 26.11 -30.86
C VAL A 34 8.61 27.48 -30.93
N ARG A 35 7.39 27.63 -30.37
CA ARG A 35 6.66 28.90 -30.40
C ARG A 35 7.11 29.94 -29.36
N ARG A 36 8.01 29.62 -28.45
CA ARG A 36 8.52 30.55 -27.42
C ARG A 36 9.54 31.58 -27.95
N ARG A 37 9.98 31.49 -29.19
CA ARG A 37 11.04 32.38 -29.75
C ARG A 37 10.56 33.66 -30.47
N SER A 38 9.27 33.91 -30.59
CA SER A 38 8.78 35.05 -31.39
C SER A 38 7.77 35.99 -30.72
N LEU A 39 7.61 35.96 -29.40
CA LEU A 39 6.78 36.94 -28.70
C LEU A 39 7.64 37.75 -27.71
N ASN A 40 8.23 38.84 -28.25
CA ASN A 40 8.78 39.92 -27.43
C ASN A 40 7.63 40.75 -26.82
N LEU A 41 7.09 40.29 -25.70
CA LEU A 41 6.25 41.13 -24.84
C LEU A 41 7.16 41.71 -23.74
N ARG A 42 7.51 42.99 -23.89
CA ARG A 42 8.06 43.81 -22.80
C ARG A 42 6.92 44.14 -21.85
N LEU A 43 6.82 43.39 -20.75
CA LEU A 43 6.06 43.82 -19.60
C LEU A 43 7.02 44.49 -18.62
N ASN A 44 6.94 45.84 -18.55
CA ASN A 44 7.54 46.55 -17.43
C ASN A 44 6.73 46.28 -16.18
N LEU A 45 7.18 45.36 -15.34
CA LEU A 45 6.69 45.17 -13.97
C LEU A 45 7.77 45.66 -13.01
N SER A 46 7.64 46.91 -12.60
CA SER A 46 8.30 47.44 -11.42
C SER A 46 7.44 47.11 -10.21
N SER A 47 7.75 46.05 -9.51
CA SER A 47 7.49 45.89 -8.07
C SER A 47 8.22 44.63 -7.58
N GLU A 48 9.13 44.87 -6.64
CA GLU A 48 9.92 43.88 -5.99
C GLU A 48 9.03 42.94 -5.14
N PHE A 49 8.88 41.70 -5.56
CA PHE A 49 8.45 40.63 -4.68
C PHE A 49 9.63 39.66 -4.51
N PRO A 50 10.07 39.38 -3.30
CA PRO A 50 11.14 38.40 -3.08
C PRO A 50 10.61 36.99 -3.40
N LEU A 51 11.16 36.38 -4.46
CA LEU A 51 10.99 34.95 -4.73
C LEU A 51 11.61 34.16 -3.58
N ARG A 52 10.80 33.77 -2.59
CA ARG A 52 11.21 32.72 -1.65
C ARG A 52 11.19 31.40 -2.41
N SER A 53 12.37 30.87 -2.72
CA SER A 53 12.54 29.49 -3.13
C SER A 53 12.12 28.60 -1.95
N ILE A 54 11.01 27.90 -2.05
CA ILE A 54 10.66 26.83 -1.11
C ILE A 54 11.54 25.65 -1.49
N ARG A 55 12.61 25.46 -0.73
CA ARG A 55 13.40 24.24 -0.77
C ARG A 55 12.57 23.18 -0.09
N MET A 56 11.94 22.29 -0.85
CA MET A 56 11.41 21.06 -0.29
C MET A 56 12.59 20.17 0.07
N GLU A 57 12.98 20.19 1.33
CA GLU A 57 13.81 19.13 1.88
C GLU A 57 12.88 17.92 2.03
N ILE A 58 13.08 16.92 1.17
CA ILE A 58 12.53 15.59 1.40
C ILE A 58 13.31 15.06 2.59
N SER A 59 12.78 15.26 3.81
CA SER A 59 13.34 14.61 4.98
C SER A 59 12.96 13.13 4.90
N ASP A 60 13.96 12.27 4.83
CA ASP A 60 13.82 10.80 4.94
C ASP A 60 13.32 10.34 6.33
N ASN A 61 12.72 11.24 7.09
CA ASN A 61 12.23 10.96 8.43
C ASN A 61 10.86 10.31 8.38
N CYS A 62 10.84 8.97 8.50
CA CYS A 62 9.67 8.26 8.98
C CYS A 62 9.32 8.81 10.37
N THR A 63 8.39 9.76 10.43
CA THR A 63 7.97 10.34 11.70
C THR A 63 7.32 9.25 12.56
N PRO A 64 7.75 9.04 13.81
CA PRO A 64 7.05 8.18 14.74
C PRO A 64 5.63 8.68 14.94
N LEU A 65 4.64 7.80 14.89
CA LEU A 65 3.23 8.14 15.10
C LEU A 65 2.92 8.49 16.56
N SER A 66 3.83 8.16 17.48
CA SER A 66 3.73 8.49 18.92
C SER A 66 5.13 8.59 19.51
N ALA A 67 5.37 9.65 20.30
CA ALA A 67 6.64 9.86 21.01
C ALA A 67 6.71 9.08 22.34
N ASN A 68 5.63 8.42 22.77
CA ASN A 68 5.56 7.70 24.03
C ASN A 68 5.91 6.23 23.85
N ASN A 69 6.85 5.73 24.64
CA ASN A 69 7.21 4.30 24.75
C ASN A 69 6.11 3.54 25.52
N GLU A 70 4.83 3.69 25.09
CA GLU A 70 3.71 3.03 25.72
C GLU A 70 3.54 1.60 25.16
N SER A 71 3.12 0.70 26.03
CA SER A 71 2.72 -0.67 25.65
C SER A 71 1.59 -0.61 24.64
N ARG A 72 1.73 -1.30 23.52
CA ARG A 72 0.72 -1.36 22.46
C ARG A 72 0.57 -2.75 21.85
N GLY A 73 -0.49 -2.95 21.09
CA GLY A 73 -0.65 -4.12 20.24
C GLY A 73 0.33 -4.14 19.06
N ALA A 74 0.54 -5.30 18.48
CA ALA A 74 1.38 -5.50 17.30
C ALA A 74 0.54 -5.49 16.02
N LEU A 75 1.09 -4.92 14.93
CA LEU A 75 0.55 -5.08 13.57
C LEU A 75 1.27 -6.23 12.89
N VAL A 76 0.61 -7.39 12.79
CA VAL A 76 1.13 -8.60 12.16
C VAL A 76 0.42 -8.83 10.83
N VAL A 77 1.15 -8.76 9.74
CA VAL A 77 0.63 -8.92 8.38
C VAL A 77 1.02 -10.27 7.82
N PHE A 78 0.06 -10.95 7.20
CA PHE A 78 0.30 -12.20 6.46
C PHE A 78 0.25 -11.93 4.97
N GLU A 79 1.35 -12.24 4.28
CA GLU A 79 1.49 -12.08 2.84
C GLU A 79 1.83 -13.42 2.16
N GLY A 80 1.71 -13.46 0.85
CA GLY A 80 1.99 -14.64 0.02
C GLY A 80 0.99 -14.81 -1.11
N LEU A 81 1.22 -15.76 -1.98
CA LEU A 81 0.40 -16.07 -3.15
C LEU A 81 -1.03 -16.49 -2.77
N ASP A 82 -1.94 -16.48 -3.73
CA ASP A 82 -3.25 -17.08 -3.54
C ASP A 82 -3.09 -18.56 -3.20
N ARG A 83 -3.95 -19.06 -2.31
CA ARG A 83 -3.88 -20.46 -1.81
C ARG A 83 -2.62 -20.83 -1.00
N SER A 84 -1.79 -19.87 -0.55
CA SER A 84 -0.63 -20.18 0.31
C SER A 84 -0.99 -20.64 1.73
N GLY A 85 -2.27 -20.63 2.12
CA GLY A 85 -2.72 -21.07 3.45
C GLY A 85 -2.87 -19.93 4.47
N LYS A 86 -2.72 -18.67 4.06
CA LYS A 86 -2.87 -17.50 4.95
C LYS A 86 -4.11 -17.54 5.83
N THR A 87 -5.27 -17.71 5.24
CA THR A 87 -6.55 -17.70 5.96
C THR A 87 -6.63 -18.80 7.04
N SER A 88 -6.12 -20.00 6.77
CA SER A 88 -6.10 -21.11 7.71
C SER A 88 -5.18 -20.83 8.90
N GLN A 89 -3.94 -20.43 8.63
CA GLN A 89 -2.96 -20.05 9.68
C GLN A 89 -3.47 -18.88 10.51
N CYS A 90 -4.23 -18.05 9.90
CA CYS A 90 -4.82 -16.90 10.47
C CYS A 90 -5.83 -17.21 11.60
N GLY A 91 -6.79 -18.05 11.33
CA GLY A 91 -7.78 -18.44 12.34
C GLY A 91 -7.13 -19.12 13.53
N ARG A 92 -6.21 -20.09 13.27
CA ARG A 92 -5.48 -20.83 14.30
C ARG A 92 -4.65 -19.93 15.21
N LEU A 93 -3.97 -18.93 14.64
CA LEU A 93 -3.18 -17.97 15.41
C LEU A 93 -4.05 -17.09 16.33
N VAL A 94 -5.19 -16.61 15.85
CA VAL A 94 -6.12 -15.81 16.68
C VAL A 94 -6.56 -16.61 17.89
N SER A 95 -7.08 -17.82 17.70
CA SER A 95 -7.53 -18.69 18.79
C SER A 95 -6.41 -18.99 19.81
N TYR A 96 -5.17 -19.17 19.31
CA TYR A 96 -4.02 -19.38 20.18
C TYR A 96 -3.70 -18.14 21.05
N LEU A 97 -3.66 -16.94 20.44
CA LEU A 97 -3.33 -15.71 21.15
C LEU A 97 -4.44 -15.32 22.15
N GLU A 98 -5.71 -15.52 21.81
CA GLU A 98 -6.85 -15.34 22.73
C GLU A 98 -6.74 -16.30 23.93
N GLY A 99 -6.36 -17.55 23.69
CA GLY A 99 -6.11 -18.52 24.74
C GLY A 99 -4.97 -18.16 25.70
N LEU A 100 -4.02 -17.32 25.25
CA LEU A 100 -2.97 -16.74 26.10
C LEU A 100 -3.38 -15.41 26.76
N GLY A 101 -4.62 -14.94 26.56
CA GLY A 101 -5.13 -13.70 27.13
C GLY A 101 -4.74 -12.43 26.38
N HIS A 102 -4.18 -12.54 25.17
CA HIS A 102 -3.91 -11.37 24.34
C HIS A 102 -5.20 -10.84 23.68
N SER A 103 -5.38 -9.50 23.67
CA SER A 103 -6.38 -8.86 22.82
C SER A 103 -5.91 -8.93 21.37
N VAL A 104 -6.67 -9.59 20.50
CA VAL A 104 -6.33 -9.77 19.09
C VAL A 104 -7.57 -9.65 18.21
N GLU A 105 -7.41 -9.04 17.05
CA GLU A 105 -8.46 -8.95 16.04
C GLU A 105 -7.95 -9.43 14.67
N LEU A 106 -8.83 -10.15 13.97
CA LEU A 106 -8.60 -10.58 12.60
C LEU A 106 -9.08 -9.51 11.63
N TRP A 107 -8.17 -9.01 10.81
CA TRP A 107 -8.46 -8.08 9.73
C TRP A 107 -8.05 -8.67 8.38
N ARG A 108 -8.69 -8.21 7.32
CA ARG A 108 -8.39 -8.66 5.95
C ARG A 108 -8.51 -7.49 5.00
N PHE A 109 -7.59 -7.42 4.03
CA PHE A 109 -7.72 -6.52 2.89
C PHE A 109 -7.80 -7.30 1.56
N PRO A 110 -8.64 -6.85 0.62
CA PRO A 110 -9.60 -5.77 0.82
C PRO A 110 -10.71 -6.14 1.84
N ASP A 111 -11.12 -5.15 2.63
CA ASP A 111 -12.35 -5.25 3.43
C ASP A 111 -13.55 -5.09 2.50
N ARG A 112 -14.20 -6.20 2.20
CA ARG A 112 -15.31 -6.28 1.23
C ARG A 112 -16.64 -5.75 1.78
N THR A 113 -16.70 -5.33 3.03
CA THR A 113 -17.92 -4.81 3.67
C THR A 113 -18.13 -3.33 3.39
N THR A 114 -17.09 -2.60 3.02
CA THR A 114 -17.15 -1.17 2.68
C THR A 114 -17.59 -0.96 1.22
N SER A 115 -18.04 0.25 0.89
CA SER A 115 -18.40 0.60 -0.49
C SER A 115 -17.23 0.43 -1.46
N VAL A 116 -16.01 0.87 -1.06
CA VAL A 116 -14.78 0.68 -1.83
C VAL A 116 -14.49 -0.82 -1.99
N GLY A 117 -14.62 -1.59 -0.92
CA GLY A 117 -14.40 -3.04 -0.95
C GLY A 117 -15.40 -3.79 -1.82
N GLN A 118 -16.65 -3.32 -1.93
CA GLN A 118 -17.65 -3.90 -2.85
C GLN A 118 -17.25 -3.65 -4.31
N MET A 119 -16.74 -2.47 -4.68
CA MET A 119 -16.22 -2.19 -6.03
C MET A 119 -15.05 -3.12 -6.37
N ILE A 120 -14.12 -3.32 -5.44
CA ILE A 120 -13.00 -4.26 -5.59
C ILE A 120 -13.53 -5.70 -5.76
N SER A 121 -14.53 -6.10 -4.97
CA SER A 121 -15.12 -7.44 -5.05
C SER A 121 -15.75 -7.69 -6.43
N ALA A 122 -16.50 -6.71 -6.97
CA ALA A 122 -17.09 -6.79 -8.30
C ALA A 122 -16.01 -6.97 -9.40
N TYR A 123 -14.88 -6.23 -9.30
CA TYR A 123 -13.76 -6.39 -10.21
C TYR A 123 -13.09 -7.77 -10.10
N ARG A 124 -12.83 -8.26 -8.88
CA ARG A 124 -12.17 -9.56 -8.66
C ARG A 124 -13.02 -10.75 -9.16
N THR A 125 -14.34 -10.63 -9.06
CA THR A 125 -15.29 -11.65 -9.53
C THR A 125 -15.71 -11.48 -10.99
N ASN A 126 -15.00 -10.65 -11.77
CA ASN A 126 -15.26 -10.35 -13.19
C ASN A 126 -16.67 -9.74 -13.48
N LYS A 127 -17.35 -9.19 -12.47
CA LYS A 127 -18.62 -8.49 -12.61
C LYS A 127 -18.46 -7.04 -13.08
N SER A 128 -17.27 -6.48 -12.96
CA SER A 128 -16.92 -5.15 -13.48
C SER A 128 -15.53 -5.15 -14.11
N GLN A 129 -15.30 -4.19 -15.01
CA GLN A 129 -13.99 -3.91 -15.59
C GLN A 129 -13.55 -2.52 -15.15
N LEU A 130 -12.31 -2.40 -14.72
CA LEU A 130 -11.68 -1.15 -14.31
C LEU A 130 -10.28 -1.09 -14.91
N ASP A 131 -9.80 0.12 -15.18
CA ASP A 131 -8.41 0.37 -15.53
C ASP A 131 -7.49 -0.07 -14.38
N ASP A 132 -6.28 -0.52 -14.71
CA ASP A 132 -5.35 -1.08 -13.74
C ASP A 132 -4.84 -0.06 -12.72
N HIS A 133 -4.71 1.22 -13.08
CA HIS A 133 -4.40 2.29 -12.14
C HIS A 133 -5.58 2.56 -11.21
N THR A 134 -6.79 2.59 -11.75
CA THR A 134 -8.02 2.80 -10.97
C THR A 134 -8.20 1.74 -9.90
N ILE A 135 -8.08 0.45 -10.27
CA ILE A 135 -8.23 -0.62 -9.27
C ILE A 135 -7.10 -0.63 -8.24
N HIS A 136 -5.87 -0.22 -8.60
CA HIS A 136 -4.77 -0.04 -7.67
C HIS A 136 -5.11 1.02 -6.61
N PHE A 137 -5.61 2.19 -7.03
CA PHE A 137 -6.06 3.23 -6.11
C PHE A 137 -7.21 2.77 -5.21
N LEU A 138 -8.16 1.98 -5.71
CA LEU A 138 -9.23 1.43 -4.87
C LEU A 138 -8.68 0.48 -3.79
N PHE A 139 -7.71 -0.38 -4.11
CA PHE A 139 -7.06 -1.23 -3.12
C PHE A 139 -6.34 -0.41 -2.06
N SER A 140 -5.66 0.68 -2.44
CA SER A 140 -5.01 1.59 -1.51
C SER A 140 -6.04 2.32 -0.65
N ALA A 141 -7.07 2.92 -1.26
CA ALA A 141 -8.15 3.62 -0.56
C ALA A 141 -8.83 2.73 0.49
N ASN A 142 -9.05 1.44 0.18
CA ASN A 142 -9.64 0.47 1.11
C ASN A 142 -8.76 0.23 2.35
N ARG A 143 -7.43 0.37 2.25
CA ARG A 143 -6.52 0.36 3.40
C ARG A 143 -6.55 1.68 4.16
N TRP A 144 -6.53 2.80 3.43
CA TRP A 144 -6.55 4.13 4.01
C TRP A 144 -7.82 4.43 4.80
N GLU A 145 -9.00 4.00 4.34
CA GLU A 145 -10.26 4.19 5.09
C GLU A 145 -10.26 3.52 6.47
N LYS A 146 -9.39 2.51 6.68
CA LYS A 146 -9.25 1.78 7.95
C LYS A 146 -8.09 2.27 8.82
N ARG A 147 -7.18 3.09 8.29
CA ARG A 147 -5.92 3.46 8.94
C ARG A 147 -6.10 4.02 10.35
N SER A 148 -7.00 4.99 10.52
CA SER A 148 -7.21 5.64 11.84
C SER A 148 -7.78 4.67 12.87
N MET A 149 -8.68 3.76 12.46
CA MET A 149 -9.23 2.73 13.34
C MET A 149 -8.15 1.72 13.75
N MET A 150 -7.30 1.29 12.81
CA MET A 150 -6.16 0.41 13.11
C MET A 150 -5.22 1.06 14.12
N GLU A 151 -4.87 2.33 13.93
CA GLU A 151 -4.00 3.07 14.85
C GLU A 151 -4.59 3.14 16.27
N THR A 152 -5.88 3.47 16.39
CA THR A 152 -6.58 3.53 17.68
C THR A 152 -6.54 2.19 18.41
N LYS A 153 -6.82 1.08 17.71
CA LYS A 153 -6.79 -0.28 18.29
C LYS A 153 -5.40 -0.71 18.71
N LEU A 154 -4.38 -0.44 17.89
CA LEU A 154 -2.99 -0.74 18.23
C LEU A 154 -2.55 0.01 19.48
N LYS A 155 -2.86 1.30 19.59
CA LYS A 155 -2.57 2.11 20.79
C LYS A 155 -3.33 1.63 22.03
N ALA A 156 -4.53 1.08 21.86
CA ALA A 156 -5.31 0.48 22.94
C ALA A 156 -4.80 -0.91 23.38
N GLY A 157 -3.69 -1.40 22.81
CA GLY A 157 -3.11 -2.70 23.17
C GLY A 157 -3.64 -3.90 22.37
N THR A 158 -4.56 -3.68 21.41
CA THR A 158 -5.10 -4.76 20.58
C THR A 158 -4.12 -5.11 19.46
N THR A 159 -3.68 -6.34 19.38
CA THR A 159 -2.89 -6.86 18.26
C THR A 159 -3.78 -7.05 17.04
N LEU A 160 -3.39 -6.46 15.92
CA LEU A 160 -4.08 -6.61 14.65
C LEU A 160 -3.34 -7.64 13.80
N ARG A 161 -4.03 -8.72 13.52
CA ARG A 161 -3.57 -9.73 12.60
C ARG A 161 -4.29 -9.55 11.27
N VAL A 162 -3.52 -9.25 10.21
CA VAL A 162 -4.04 -8.80 8.92
C VAL A 162 -3.72 -9.79 7.82
N ASP A 163 -4.75 -10.29 7.11
CA ASP A 163 -4.61 -11.11 5.90
C ASP A 163 -4.52 -10.20 4.68
N ARG A 164 -3.30 -10.03 4.13
CA ARG A 164 -2.89 -9.11 3.07
C ARG A 164 -2.90 -7.64 3.48
N TYR A 165 -1.95 -6.87 2.94
CA TYR A 165 -1.82 -5.44 3.20
C TYR A 165 -1.24 -4.69 1.98
N SER A 166 -0.44 -3.64 2.19
CA SER A 166 0.18 -2.81 1.15
C SER A 166 1.04 -3.61 0.17
N TYR A 167 1.79 -4.58 0.66
CA TYR A 167 2.69 -5.40 -0.17
C TYR A 167 1.92 -6.20 -1.25
N SER A 168 0.76 -6.77 -0.91
CA SER A 168 -0.13 -7.37 -1.90
C SER A 168 -0.57 -6.35 -2.96
N GLY A 169 -0.91 -5.12 -2.54
CA GLY A 169 -1.32 -4.06 -3.48
C GLY A 169 -0.24 -3.76 -4.51
N VAL A 170 1.00 -3.58 -4.05
CA VAL A 170 2.15 -3.30 -4.92
C VAL A 170 2.47 -4.52 -5.79
N ALA A 171 2.67 -5.72 -5.21
CA ALA A 171 3.09 -6.91 -5.97
C ALA A 171 2.11 -7.29 -7.09
N PHE A 172 0.79 -7.24 -6.82
CA PHE A 172 -0.23 -7.59 -7.81
C PHE A 172 -0.38 -6.54 -8.91
N SER A 173 -0.23 -5.25 -8.59
CA SER A 173 -0.33 -4.18 -9.57
C SER A 173 0.91 -4.13 -10.48
N THR A 174 2.10 -4.29 -9.91
CA THR A 174 3.33 -4.37 -10.69
C THR A 174 3.36 -5.62 -11.59
N ALA A 175 2.80 -6.75 -11.14
CA ALA A 175 2.66 -7.95 -11.96
C ALA A 175 1.78 -7.74 -13.21
N LYS A 176 0.92 -6.73 -13.23
CA LYS A 176 0.15 -6.30 -14.41
C LYS A 176 0.94 -5.39 -15.34
N GLY A 177 2.13 -4.94 -14.95
CA GLY A 177 2.99 -4.05 -15.74
C GLY A 177 2.97 -2.58 -15.28
N LEU A 178 2.33 -2.24 -14.16
CA LEU A 178 2.42 -0.90 -13.61
C LEU A 178 3.81 -0.66 -13.00
N ASP A 179 4.26 0.60 -13.03
CA ASP A 179 5.54 0.99 -12.46
C ASP A 179 5.60 0.70 -10.95
N PHE A 180 6.73 0.17 -10.50
CA PHE A 180 6.91 -0.29 -9.12
C PHE A 180 6.88 0.87 -8.11
N GLU A 181 7.58 1.96 -8.40
CA GLU A 181 7.64 3.12 -7.49
C GLU A 181 6.29 3.87 -7.49
N TRP A 182 5.64 3.95 -8.64
CA TRP A 182 4.29 4.49 -8.73
C TRP A 182 3.30 3.68 -7.87
N CYS A 183 3.37 2.36 -7.88
CA CYS A 183 2.52 1.49 -7.06
C CYS A 183 2.78 1.64 -5.55
N LYS A 184 4.00 2.00 -5.15
CA LYS A 184 4.36 2.25 -3.74
C LYS A 184 3.84 3.60 -3.23
N ALA A 185 3.81 4.60 -4.08
CA ALA A 185 3.51 5.98 -3.69
C ALA A 185 2.20 6.14 -2.88
N PRO A 186 1.05 5.58 -3.26
CA PRO A 186 -0.19 5.71 -2.50
C PRO A 186 -0.21 4.92 -1.17
N GLU A 187 0.78 4.08 -0.90
CA GLU A 187 0.92 3.32 0.35
C GLU A 187 1.74 4.07 1.41
N ILE A 188 2.46 5.12 1.02
CA ILE A 188 3.28 5.94 1.93
C ILE A 188 2.40 6.61 2.97
N GLY A 189 2.73 6.43 4.26
CA GLY A 189 1.98 6.96 5.38
C GLY A 189 0.96 5.99 5.99
N LEU A 190 0.68 4.83 5.38
CA LEU A 190 -0.01 3.74 6.06
C LEU A 190 0.80 3.26 7.27
N ILE A 191 0.17 2.59 8.22
CA ILE A 191 0.87 2.03 9.39
C ILE A 191 1.83 0.93 8.90
N ALA A 192 3.11 1.04 9.28
CA ALA A 192 4.10 0.01 8.95
C ALA A 192 3.88 -1.24 9.82
N PRO A 193 3.88 -2.44 9.25
CA PRO A 193 3.81 -3.67 10.02
C PRO A 193 4.99 -3.83 10.98
N ASP A 194 4.72 -4.38 12.16
CA ASP A 194 5.77 -4.81 13.08
C ASP A 194 6.43 -6.09 12.63
N LEU A 195 5.65 -6.90 11.92
CA LEU A 195 6.04 -8.19 11.39
C LEU A 195 5.25 -8.49 10.12
N VAL A 196 5.94 -8.92 9.07
CA VAL A 196 5.34 -9.53 7.89
C VAL A 196 5.68 -11.03 7.89
N VAL A 197 4.67 -11.88 7.99
CA VAL A 197 4.79 -13.32 7.81
C VAL A 197 4.50 -13.66 6.37
N TYR A 198 5.53 -13.97 5.61
CA TYR A 198 5.38 -14.39 4.21
C TYR A 198 5.30 -15.91 4.12
N LEU A 199 4.13 -16.42 3.72
CA LEU A 199 3.90 -17.86 3.49
C LEU A 199 4.40 -18.19 2.08
N ASP A 200 5.63 -18.70 2.01
CA ASP A 200 6.29 -19.03 0.77
C ASP A 200 5.81 -20.38 0.22
N ILE A 201 5.33 -20.36 -1.01
CA ILE A 201 4.89 -21.53 -1.78
C ILE A 201 5.09 -21.25 -3.25
N THR A 202 5.45 -22.25 -4.03
CA THR A 202 5.51 -22.08 -5.47
C THR A 202 4.10 -21.95 -6.06
N PRO A 203 3.92 -21.17 -7.14
CA PRO A 203 2.63 -21.03 -7.82
C PRO A 203 2.01 -22.38 -8.20
N GLU A 204 2.86 -23.33 -8.62
CA GLU A 204 2.45 -24.68 -9.02
C GLU A 204 1.82 -25.44 -7.82
N LYS A 205 2.51 -25.50 -6.69
CA LYS A 205 1.98 -26.14 -5.47
C LYS A 205 0.76 -25.41 -4.91
N ALA A 206 0.68 -24.09 -5.06
CA ALA A 206 -0.50 -23.32 -4.68
C ALA A 206 -1.71 -23.67 -5.57
N ALA A 207 -1.49 -23.88 -6.88
CA ALA A 207 -2.54 -24.25 -7.83
C ALA A 207 -3.09 -25.68 -7.59
N GLU A 208 -2.27 -26.60 -7.04
CA GLU A 208 -2.71 -27.95 -6.65
C GLU A 208 -3.72 -27.93 -5.47
N ARG A 209 -3.76 -26.85 -4.70
CA ARG A 209 -4.72 -26.68 -3.59
C ARG A 209 -6.11 -26.35 -4.14
N GLY A 210 -7.13 -27.07 -3.69
CA GLY A 210 -8.48 -27.03 -4.27
C GLY A 210 -9.11 -25.64 -4.41
N GLY A 211 -9.93 -25.47 -5.47
CA GLY A 211 -10.67 -24.23 -5.76
C GLY A 211 -9.86 -23.15 -6.47
N TYR A 212 -8.72 -23.46 -7.05
CA TYR A 212 -7.90 -22.53 -7.86
C TYR A 212 -8.59 -22.21 -9.19
N GLY A 213 -8.50 -20.95 -9.66
CA GLY A 213 -9.04 -20.48 -10.94
C GLY A 213 -10.40 -19.79 -10.86
N GLY A 214 -10.98 -19.64 -9.67
CA GLY A 214 -12.29 -18.98 -9.48
C GLY A 214 -12.25 -17.46 -9.51
N GLU A 215 -11.14 -16.84 -9.18
CA GLU A 215 -10.98 -15.38 -9.17
C GLU A 215 -10.01 -14.90 -10.27
N ARG A 216 -10.14 -13.65 -10.69
CA ARG A 216 -9.39 -13.00 -11.80
C ARG A 216 -7.88 -13.24 -11.74
N TYR A 217 -7.30 -13.25 -10.55
CA TYR A 217 -5.85 -13.34 -10.34
C TYR A 217 -5.33 -14.76 -10.15
N GLU A 218 -6.20 -15.76 -10.03
CA GLU A 218 -5.82 -17.16 -9.87
C GLU A 218 -5.43 -17.78 -11.22
N GLN A 219 -4.39 -17.23 -11.83
CA GLN A 219 -3.79 -17.72 -13.09
C GLN A 219 -2.30 -17.96 -12.85
N LEU A 220 -1.79 -19.13 -13.24
CA LEU A 220 -0.44 -19.59 -12.89
C LEU A 220 0.65 -18.62 -13.33
N GLU A 221 0.61 -18.16 -14.60
CA GLU A 221 1.58 -17.21 -15.14
C GLU A 221 1.54 -15.86 -14.39
N PHE A 222 0.36 -15.40 -14.03
CA PHE A 222 0.21 -14.18 -13.26
C PHE A 222 0.77 -14.34 -11.85
N GLN A 223 0.50 -15.46 -11.18
CA GLN A 223 1.03 -15.75 -9.83
C GLN A 223 2.56 -15.89 -9.82
N ARG A 224 3.18 -16.39 -10.92
CA ARG A 224 4.64 -16.40 -11.08
C ARG A 224 5.23 -14.97 -11.08
N LYS A 225 4.61 -14.04 -11.82
CA LYS A 225 5.00 -12.63 -11.80
C LYS A 225 4.83 -12.01 -10.41
N VAL A 226 3.70 -12.24 -9.75
CA VAL A 226 3.45 -11.77 -8.38
C VAL A 226 4.52 -12.26 -7.42
N ALA A 227 4.91 -13.55 -7.48
CA ALA A 227 5.97 -14.11 -6.64
C ALA A 227 7.32 -13.39 -6.84
N GLN A 228 7.65 -13.00 -8.08
CA GLN A 228 8.86 -12.23 -8.37
C GLN A 228 8.81 -10.83 -7.73
N HIS A 229 7.68 -10.15 -7.82
CA HIS A 229 7.53 -8.81 -7.23
C HIS A 229 7.53 -8.82 -5.70
N TYR A 230 7.00 -9.87 -5.07
CA TYR A 230 7.15 -10.02 -3.61
C TYR A 230 8.61 -10.11 -3.17
N LYS A 231 9.49 -10.74 -3.97
CA LYS A 231 10.93 -10.80 -3.64
C LYS A 231 11.59 -9.42 -3.58
N LEU A 232 11.11 -8.46 -4.38
CA LEU A 232 11.59 -7.07 -4.42
C LEU A 232 11.07 -6.22 -3.25
N LEU A 233 10.07 -6.69 -2.51
CA LEU A 233 9.42 -5.96 -1.42
C LEU A 233 9.92 -6.37 -0.03
N LYS A 234 10.81 -7.35 0.05
CA LYS A 234 11.29 -7.87 1.34
C LYS A 234 12.16 -6.85 2.05
N ASP A 235 11.93 -6.69 3.34
CA ASP A 235 12.77 -5.92 4.25
C ASP A 235 13.01 -6.70 5.56
N SER A 236 13.63 -6.04 6.54
CA SER A 236 13.97 -6.65 7.84
C SER A 236 12.76 -7.07 8.69
N SER A 237 11.58 -6.54 8.42
CA SER A 237 10.33 -6.91 9.11
C SER A 237 9.77 -8.25 8.64
N TRP A 238 10.29 -8.82 7.55
CA TRP A 238 9.79 -10.05 6.96
C TRP A 238 10.35 -11.31 7.60
N LYS A 239 9.47 -12.26 7.89
CA LYS A 239 9.81 -13.66 8.24
C LYS A 239 9.18 -14.58 7.20
N ILE A 240 10.04 -15.37 6.56
CA ILE A 240 9.62 -16.29 5.51
C ILE A 240 9.38 -17.65 6.15
N VAL A 241 8.20 -18.20 5.91
CA VAL A 241 7.80 -19.52 6.38
C VAL A 241 7.45 -20.39 5.18
N ASP A 242 8.10 -21.55 5.05
CA ASP A 242 7.80 -22.52 3.99
C ASP A 242 6.39 -23.09 4.19
N ALA A 243 5.46 -22.67 3.36
CA ALA A 243 4.08 -23.12 3.40
C ALA A 243 3.84 -24.49 2.75
N CYS A 244 4.88 -25.14 2.27
CA CYS A 244 4.81 -26.53 1.76
C CYS A 244 4.92 -27.57 2.88
N GLN A 245 5.35 -27.17 4.07
CA GLN A 245 5.43 -28.02 5.26
C GLN A 245 4.03 -28.44 5.73
N PRO A 246 3.93 -29.47 6.60
CA PRO A 246 2.69 -29.84 7.27
C PRO A 246 2.08 -28.64 7.99
N LEU A 247 0.75 -28.58 7.99
CA LEU A 247 0.00 -27.42 8.50
C LEU A 247 0.36 -27.07 9.96
N ASP A 248 0.60 -28.09 10.80
CA ASP A 248 0.90 -27.92 12.22
C ASP A 248 2.34 -27.41 12.44
N ASP A 249 3.30 -27.79 11.58
CA ASP A 249 4.67 -27.29 11.65
C ASP A 249 4.73 -25.81 11.23
N VAL A 250 3.99 -25.44 10.21
CA VAL A 250 3.82 -24.02 9.80
C VAL A 250 3.18 -23.23 10.95
N GLU A 251 2.14 -23.78 11.58
CA GLU A 251 1.45 -23.14 12.70
C GLU A 251 2.40 -22.91 13.87
N LYS A 252 3.20 -23.90 14.24
CA LYS A 252 4.18 -23.80 15.33
C LYS A 252 5.17 -22.69 15.09
N GLN A 253 5.79 -22.64 13.88
CA GLN A 253 6.73 -21.60 13.51
C GLN A 253 6.09 -20.20 13.54
N VAL A 254 4.87 -20.06 13.00
CA VAL A 254 4.14 -18.81 13.00
C VAL A 254 3.85 -18.32 14.42
N LYS A 255 3.40 -19.20 15.32
CA LYS A 255 3.13 -18.87 16.74
C LYS A 255 4.38 -18.33 17.44
N GLU A 256 5.52 -19.01 17.29
CA GLU A 256 6.79 -18.63 17.91
C GLU A 256 7.25 -17.24 17.42
N ILE A 257 7.24 -17.02 16.09
CA ILE A 257 7.64 -15.76 15.47
C ILE A 257 6.73 -14.60 15.94
N VAL A 258 5.41 -14.80 15.90
CA VAL A 258 4.45 -13.73 16.22
C VAL A 258 4.52 -13.35 17.69
N LEU A 259 4.61 -14.34 18.60
CA LEU A 259 4.65 -14.07 20.05
C LEU A 259 5.85 -13.19 20.43
N GLN A 260 7.03 -13.45 19.84
CA GLN A 260 8.22 -12.63 20.07
C GLN A 260 7.99 -11.15 19.70
N HIS A 261 7.30 -10.89 18.58
CA HIS A 261 7.02 -9.53 18.12
C HIS A 261 5.93 -8.83 18.96
N ILE A 262 4.91 -9.55 19.40
CA ILE A 262 3.91 -9.02 20.34
C ILE A 262 4.59 -8.55 21.63
N ILE A 263 5.44 -9.38 22.21
CA ILE A 263 6.18 -9.04 23.44
C ILE A 263 7.04 -7.79 23.24
N ALA A 264 7.70 -7.65 22.08
CA ALA A 264 8.50 -6.48 21.76
C ALA A 264 7.66 -5.19 21.68
N CYS A 265 6.46 -5.27 21.08
CA CYS A 265 5.53 -4.12 21.01
C CYS A 265 4.97 -3.74 22.39
N GLN A 266 4.65 -4.73 23.23
CA GLN A 266 4.23 -4.50 24.61
C GLN A 266 5.33 -3.87 25.48
N LYS A 267 6.59 -4.06 25.13
CA LYS A 267 7.77 -3.40 25.77
C LYS A 267 8.05 -2.00 25.23
N GLY A 268 7.17 -1.41 24.42
CA GLY A 268 7.27 -0.02 23.99
C GLY A 268 7.92 0.18 22.61
N LYS A 269 7.85 -0.80 21.71
CA LYS A 269 8.23 -0.58 20.30
C LYS A 269 7.33 0.49 19.68
N ILE A 270 7.93 1.56 19.13
CA ILE A 270 7.23 2.69 18.56
C ILE A 270 6.43 2.26 17.31
N LEU A 271 5.22 2.82 17.14
CA LEU A 271 4.44 2.68 15.93
C LEU A 271 4.99 3.57 14.83
N SER A 272 5.23 3.02 13.65
CA SER A 272 5.81 3.73 12.51
C SER A 272 4.88 3.73 11.31
N SER A 273 5.17 4.58 10.33
CA SER A 273 4.47 4.61 9.04
C SER A 273 5.33 3.97 7.95
N VAL A 274 4.66 3.45 6.91
CA VAL A 274 5.32 3.04 5.67
C VAL A 274 6.01 4.25 5.06
N CYS A 275 7.31 4.14 4.81
CA CYS A 275 8.13 5.18 4.23
C CYS A 275 8.29 4.98 2.72
N GLY A 276 8.57 6.07 1.99
CA GLY A 276 8.85 6.00 0.55
C GLY A 276 10.10 5.19 0.21
N VAL A 277 11.02 5.07 1.15
CA VAL A 277 12.18 4.19 1.04
C VAL A 277 11.81 2.87 1.70
N PHE A 278 11.40 1.87 0.91
CA PHE A 278 11.57 0.48 1.32
C PHE A 278 13.09 0.27 1.29
N ILE A 279 13.72 0.33 2.46
CA ILE A 279 15.16 0.07 2.58
C ILE A 279 15.35 -1.41 2.29
N PHE A 280 16.02 -1.71 1.18
CA PHE A 280 16.48 -3.04 0.83
C PHE A 280 17.70 -3.43 1.67
#